data_3954b1d209c00d36f9f26bcd6743c954
#
_entry.id   3954b1d209c00d36f9f26bcd6743c954
#
_cell.length_a   1.000
_cell.length_b   1.000
_cell.length_c   1.000
_cell.angle_alpha   90.00
_cell.angle_beta   90.00
_cell.angle_gamma   90.00
#
_symmetry.space_group_name_H-M   'P 1'
#
loop_
_entity.id
_entity.type
_entity.pdbx_description
1 polymer ?
#
loop_
_entity_poly.entity_id
_entity_poly.type
_entity_poly.pdbx_seq_one_letter_code
_entity_poly.pdbx_strand_id
1 'polypeptide(L)'
;QGEVYRRYDPRIRRMLSFRIADPVSDAERFTRWMNDPRVEYFWEQSGSLEVQIAYLERQLTSKHAFPLIGCFDDRPFSYFEIYWAAEDRIGRHYSWQPFDRGLHLLVGETQWRGAHYVQSWLRGVTHYLLLNEPRTQRTVLEPRIDNQRLFRHLEPAGYRTIKEFDFPHKRSRMVMADRHHFFTEVGL
;
A
#
# COMPACT_ATOMS: atom_id res chain seq x y z
N GLN A 1 1.24 -6.18 -19.28
CA GLN A 1 0.22 -6.60 -18.33
C GLN A 1 -0.22 -5.42 -17.47
N GLY A 2 -1.50 -5.12 -17.56
CA GLY A 2 -2.39 -4.38 -16.71
C GLY A 2 -1.87 -3.20 -15.89
N GLU A 3 -1.36 -2.13 -16.54
CA GLU A 3 -1.25 -0.86 -15.85
C GLU A 3 -2.65 -0.39 -15.47
N VAL A 4 -2.82 -0.02 -14.19
CA VAL A 4 -4.12 0.37 -13.62
C VAL A 4 -4.15 1.84 -13.18
N TYR A 5 -2.98 2.47 -13.12
CA TYR A 5 -2.85 3.87 -12.75
C TYR A 5 -1.55 4.46 -13.31
N ARG A 6 -1.61 5.69 -13.84
CA ARG A 6 -0.44 6.44 -14.28
C ARG A 6 -0.65 7.92 -14.03
N ARG A 7 0.37 8.58 -13.50
CA ARG A 7 0.33 10.01 -13.22
C ARG A 7 1.74 10.62 -13.20
N TYR A 8 1.90 11.76 -13.84
CA TYR A 8 3.10 12.58 -13.67
C TYR A 8 3.02 13.39 -12.36
N ASP A 9 4.07 13.32 -11.54
CA ASP A 9 4.21 14.16 -10.35
C ASP A 9 5.26 15.25 -10.61
N PRO A 10 4.82 16.51 -10.79
CA PRO A 10 5.73 17.62 -11.10
C PRO A 10 6.67 17.98 -9.97
N ARG A 11 6.33 17.63 -8.72
CA ARG A 11 7.15 17.92 -7.53
C ARG A 11 8.45 17.12 -7.51
N ILE A 12 8.41 15.91 -8.05
CA ILE A 12 9.57 15.01 -8.14
C ILE A 12 10.03 14.77 -9.58
N ARG A 13 9.29 15.34 -10.56
CA ARG A 13 9.52 15.19 -12.00
C ARG A 13 9.63 13.72 -12.44
N ARG A 14 8.65 12.90 -11.99
CA ARG A 14 8.62 11.46 -12.28
C ARG A 14 7.20 11.03 -12.67
N MET A 15 7.15 10.01 -13.50
CA MET A 15 5.93 9.28 -13.77
C MET A 15 5.74 8.22 -12.71
N LEU A 16 4.69 8.33 -11.90
CA LEU A 16 4.25 7.29 -10.97
C LEU A 16 3.23 6.40 -11.68
N SER A 17 3.40 5.11 -11.61
CA SER A 17 2.40 4.16 -12.12
C SER A 17 2.24 2.95 -11.20
N PHE A 18 1.06 2.32 -11.29
CA PHE A 18 0.76 1.04 -10.65
C PHE A 18 0.30 0.06 -11.71
N ARG A 19 0.79 -1.17 -11.61
CA ARG A 19 0.36 -2.29 -12.45
C ARG A 19 0.11 -3.53 -11.60
N ILE A 20 -0.66 -4.46 -12.13
CA ILE A 20 -0.86 -5.76 -11.48
C ILE A 20 0.49 -6.48 -11.39
N ALA A 21 0.78 -7.11 -10.25
CA ALA A 21 1.97 -7.92 -10.08
C ALA A 21 1.90 -9.17 -10.96
N ASP A 22 3.06 -9.59 -11.48
CA ASP A 22 3.19 -10.77 -12.32
C ASP A 22 4.09 -11.82 -11.63
N PRO A 23 3.57 -13.01 -11.30
CA PRO A 23 4.32 -14.05 -10.59
C PRO A 23 5.57 -14.55 -11.33
N VAL A 24 5.65 -14.33 -12.64
CA VAL A 24 6.81 -14.72 -13.44
C VAL A 24 7.86 -13.60 -13.50
N SER A 25 7.47 -12.44 -14.00
CA SER A 25 8.43 -11.35 -14.24
C SER A 25 8.81 -10.56 -12.98
N ASP A 26 8.00 -10.61 -11.91
CA ASP A 26 8.29 -9.94 -10.65
C ASP A 26 8.88 -10.84 -9.57
N ALA A 27 8.86 -12.17 -9.76
CA ALA A 27 9.21 -13.13 -8.73
C ALA A 27 10.58 -12.89 -8.07
N GLU A 28 11.65 -12.77 -8.86
CA GLU A 28 13.00 -12.54 -8.34
C GLU A 28 13.13 -11.24 -7.56
N ARG A 29 12.53 -10.17 -8.10
CA ARG A 29 12.50 -8.86 -7.44
C ARG A 29 11.71 -8.91 -6.14
N PHE A 30 10.54 -9.49 -6.18
CA PHE A 30 9.67 -9.62 -5.03
C PHE A 30 10.32 -10.49 -3.93
N THR A 31 10.98 -11.59 -4.29
CA THR A 31 11.76 -12.44 -3.39
C THR A 31 12.87 -11.63 -2.72
N ARG A 32 13.63 -10.85 -3.47
CA ARG A 32 14.68 -10.00 -2.93
C ARG A 32 14.10 -8.98 -1.93
N TRP A 33 12.95 -8.37 -2.24
CA TRP A 33 12.30 -7.41 -1.36
C TRP A 33 11.78 -8.03 -0.07
N MET A 34 11.11 -9.18 -0.16
CA MET A 34 10.56 -9.88 1.01
C MET A 34 11.66 -10.42 1.95
N ASN A 35 12.83 -10.76 1.42
CA ASN A 35 13.98 -11.22 2.20
C ASN A 35 14.91 -10.07 2.67
N ASP A 36 14.61 -8.81 2.35
CA ASP A 36 15.31 -7.66 2.96
C ASP A 36 14.94 -7.59 4.45
N PRO A 37 15.91 -7.62 5.40
CA PRO A 37 15.62 -7.62 6.83
C PRO A 37 14.71 -6.47 7.29
N ARG A 38 14.73 -5.32 6.58
CA ARG A 38 13.86 -4.17 6.89
C ARG A 38 12.41 -4.40 6.47
N VAL A 39 12.17 -5.21 5.45
CA VAL A 39 10.84 -5.60 4.98
C VAL A 39 10.34 -6.77 5.82
N GLU A 40 11.17 -7.78 6.03
CA GLU A 40 10.89 -8.96 6.83
C GLU A 40 10.40 -8.59 8.23
N TYR A 41 11.04 -7.60 8.87
CA TYR A 41 10.64 -7.12 10.19
C TYR A 41 9.16 -6.72 10.29
N PHE A 42 8.57 -6.19 9.21
CA PHE A 42 7.17 -5.76 9.18
C PHE A 42 6.23 -6.76 8.52
N TRP A 43 6.72 -7.52 7.55
CA TRP A 43 5.89 -8.40 6.74
C TRP A 43 5.87 -9.85 7.21
N GLU A 44 6.97 -10.33 7.81
CA GLU A 44 7.11 -11.71 8.30
C GLU A 44 6.76 -12.74 7.22
N GLN A 45 7.21 -12.49 5.98
CA GLN A 45 6.89 -13.28 4.77
C GLN A 45 8.14 -13.61 3.94
N SER A 46 9.32 -13.68 4.59
CA SER A 46 10.54 -14.13 3.90
C SER A 46 10.42 -15.59 3.44
N GLY A 47 11.16 -15.95 2.39
CA GLY A 47 11.12 -17.31 1.87
C GLY A 47 11.85 -17.47 0.53
N SER A 48 11.83 -18.70 0.00
CA SER A 48 12.42 -19.01 -1.31
C SER A 48 11.64 -18.39 -2.47
N LEU A 49 12.21 -18.44 -3.66
CA LEU A 49 11.57 -17.99 -4.89
C LEU A 49 10.20 -18.66 -5.11
N GLU A 50 10.13 -19.97 -4.89
CA GLU A 50 8.90 -20.75 -5.05
C GLU A 50 7.81 -20.32 -4.05
N VAL A 51 8.20 -20.03 -2.81
CA VAL A 51 7.29 -19.52 -1.79
C VAL A 51 6.72 -18.16 -2.21
N GLN A 52 7.54 -17.30 -2.76
CA GLN A 52 7.10 -15.97 -3.18
C GLN A 52 6.26 -16.00 -4.48
N ILE A 53 6.55 -16.90 -5.40
CA ILE A 53 5.69 -17.14 -6.58
C ILE A 53 4.30 -17.58 -6.10
N ALA A 54 4.24 -18.61 -5.26
CA ALA A 54 2.96 -19.11 -4.72
C ALA A 54 2.21 -18.05 -3.92
N TYR A 55 2.92 -17.15 -3.24
CA TYR A 55 2.32 -16.01 -2.55
C TYR A 55 1.64 -15.06 -3.55
N LEU A 56 2.34 -14.63 -4.60
CA LEU A 56 1.77 -13.74 -5.62
C LEU A 56 0.60 -14.37 -6.36
N GLU A 57 0.68 -15.64 -6.72
CA GLU A 57 -0.42 -16.39 -7.35
C GLU A 57 -1.67 -16.44 -6.45
N ARG A 58 -1.48 -16.68 -5.16
CA ARG A 58 -2.56 -16.67 -4.18
C ARG A 58 -3.20 -15.28 -4.07
N GLN A 59 -2.41 -14.22 -4.08
CA GLN A 59 -2.94 -12.85 -4.06
C GLN A 59 -3.71 -12.51 -5.33
N LEU A 60 -3.26 -12.96 -6.50
CA LEU A 60 -3.95 -12.75 -7.77
C LEU A 60 -5.30 -13.47 -7.86
N THR A 61 -5.45 -14.60 -7.18
CA THR A 61 -6.71 -15.36 -7.13
C THR A 61 -7.64 -14.93 -5.97
N SER A 62 -7.16 -14.03 -5.11
CA SER A 62 -7.93 -13.52 -4.00
C SER A 62 -9.14 -12.70 -4.48
N LYS A 63 -10.28 -12.86 -3.81
CA LYS A 63 -11.48 -12.06 -4.10
C LYS A 63 -11.50 -10.72 -3.36
N HIS A 64 -10.66 -10.56 -2.33
CA HIS A 64 -10.68 -9.36 -1.49
C HIS A 64 -9.38 -8.55 -1.54
N ALA A 65 -8.30 -9.09 -2.07
CA ALA A 65 -7.00 -8.40 -2.15
C ALA A 65 -6.46 -8.42 -3.58
N PHE A 66 -5.74 -7.35 -3.95
CA PHE A 66 -5.13 -7.17 -5.28
C PHE A 66 -3.67 -6.78 -5.13
N PRO A 67 -2.74 -7.58 -5.69
CA PRO A 67 -1.32 -7.28 -5.66
C PRO A 67 -0.93 -6.31 -6.77
N LEU A 68 -0.27 -5.20 -6.41
CA LEU A 68 0.23 -4.22 -7.36
C LEU A 68 1.73 -3.97 -7.20
N ILE A 69 2.39 -3.69 -8.31
CA ILE A 69 3.74 -3.15 -8.36
C ILE A 69 3.68 -1.65 -8.62
N GLY A 70 4.30 -0.87 -7.74
CA GLY A 70 4.51 0.55 -7.96
C GLY A 70 5.81 0.82 -8.72
N CYS A 71 5.73 1.73 -9.69
CA CYS A 71 6.86 2.10 -10.54
C CYS A 71 7.05 3.62 -10.57
N PHE A 72 8.33 4.05 -10.60
CA PHE A 72 8.70 5.40 -11.02
C PHE A 72 9.44 5.32 -12.36
N ASP A 73 8.96 6.05 -13.38
CA ASP A 73 9.47 6.03 -14.75
C ASP A 73 9.62 4.57 -15.26
N ASP A 74 8.57 3.77 -15.06
CA ASP A 74 8.46 2.35 -15.39
C ASP A 74 9.44 1.43 -14.64
N ARG A 75 10.18 1.93 -13.65
CA ARG A 75 11.08 1.15 -12.80
C ARG A 75 10.37 0.73 -11.52
N PRO A 76 10.16 -0.58 -11.31
CA PRO A 76 9.53 -1.09 -10.09
C PRO A 76 10.30 -0.70 -8.83
N PHE A 77 9.57 -0.24 -7.80
CA PHE A 77 10.18 0.15 -6.54
C PHE A 77 9.46 -0.36 -5.30
N SER A 78 8.19 -0.72 -5.42
CA SER A 78 7.34 -1.08 -4.29
C SER A 78 6.31 -2.12 -4.66
N TYR A 79 5.77 -2.76 -3.62
CA TYR A 79 4.65 -3.68 -3.71
C TYR A 79 3.51 -3.20 -2.81
N PHE A 80 2.27 -3.33 -3.29
CA PHE A 80 1.06 -2.96 -2.58
C PHE A 80 0.06 -4.10 -2.63
N GLU A 81 -0.61 -4.37 -1.52
CA GLU A 81 -1.82 -5.20 -1.47
C GLU A 81 -3.00 -4.31 -1.11
N ILE A 82 -3.89 -4.13 -2.07
CA ILE A 82 -5.11 -3.37 -1.88
C ILE A 82 -6.23 -4.34 -1.54
N TYR A 83 -6.98 -4.08 -0.47
CA TYR A 83 -8.01 -5.00 0.00
C TYR A 83 -9.31 -4.29 0.37
N TRP A 84 -10.39 -5.07 0.40
CA TRP A 84 -11.67 -4.65 0.97
C TRP A 84 -11.59 -4.77 2.49
N ALA A 85 -11.73 -3.64 3.20
CA ALA A 85 -11.48 -3.60 4.63
C ALA A 85 -12.50 -4.42 5.45
N ALA A 86 -13.72 -4.55 4.96
CA ALA A 86 -14.75 -5.38 5.61
C ALA A 86 -14.40 -6.89 5.62
N GLU A 87 -13.65 -7.35 4.61
CA GLU A 87 -13.28 -8.76 4.41
C GLU A 87 -11.89 -9.07 5.00
N ASP A 88 -11.13 -8.05 5.34
CA ASP A 88 -9.82 -8.18 5.97
C ASP A 88 -9.93 -8.24 7.51
N ARG A 89 -8.85 -8.70 8.15
CA ARG A 89 -8.73 -8.75 9.63
C ARG A 89 -8.98 -7.41 10.32
N ILE A 90 -8.70 -6.28 9.64
CA ILE A 90 -8.93 -4.95 10.20
C ILE A 90 -10.41 -4.65 10.39
N GLY A 91 -11.29 -5.22 9.58
CA GLY A 91 -12.73 -5.03 9.65
C GLY A 91 -13.33 -5.35 11.02
N ARG A 92 -12.72 -6.27 11.78
CA ARG A 92 -13.16 -6.62 13.14
C ARG A 92 -12.82 -5.57 14.20
N HIS A 93 -12.02 -4.58 13.84
CA HIS A 93 -11.49 -3.59 14.78
C HIS A 93 -12.15 -2.21 14.67
N TYR A 94 -13.09 -2.01 13.74
CA TYR A 94 -13.82 -0.73 13.62
C TYR A 94 -15.17 -0.90 12.92
N SER A 95 -16.01 0.13 12.98
CA SER A 95 -17.27 0.17 12.24
C SER A 95 -16.98 0.51 10.78
N TRP A 96 -16.71 -0.53 9.97
CA TRP A 96 -16.47 -0.39 8.54
C TRP A 96 -17.72 0.09 7.81
N GLN A 97 -17.52 0.77 6.71
CA GLN A 97 -18.56 1.13 5.76
C GLN A 97 -18.40 0.31 4.48
N PRO A 98 -19.50 0.06 3.74
CA PRO A 98 -19.38 -0.55 2.42
C PRO A 98 -18.35 0.21 1.58
N PHE A 99 -17.52 -0.56 0.85
CA PHE A 99 -16.45 -0.04 -0.01
C PHE A 99 -15.27 0.64 0.70
N ASP A 100 -15.14 0.55 2.03
CA ASP A 100 -13.89 0.91 2.70
C ASP A 100 -12.75 0.06 2.14
N ARG A 101 -11.64 0.69 1.79
CA ARG A 101 -10.47 0.02 1.23
C ARG A 101 -9.26 0.18 2.11
N GLY A 102 -8.49 -0.89 2.22
CA GLY A 102 -7.23 -0.90 2.95
C GLY A 102 -6.04 -1.15 2.02
N LEU A 103 -4.86 -1.01 2.58
CA LEU A 103 -3.60 -1.11 1.88
C LEU A 103 -2.51 -1.67 2.79
N HIS A 104 -1.84 -2.74 2.36
CA HIS A 104 -0.51 -3.11 2.84
C HIS A 104 0.53 -2.66 1.82
N LEU A 105 1.70 -2.25 2.28
CA LEU A 105 2.73 -1.72 1.40
C LEU A 105 4.15 -2.04 1.88
N LEU A 106 5.06 -2.20 0.93
CA LEU A 106 6.49 -2.14 1.15
C LEU A 106 7.17 -1.32 0.07
N VAL A 107 8.26 -0.65 0.41
CA VAL A 107 9.18 -0.03 -0.54
C VAL A 107 10.43 -0.88 -0.59
N GLY A 108 10.59 -1.64 -1.68
CA GLY A 108 11.70 -2.56 -1.87
C GLY A 108 13.01 -1.86 -2.23
N GLU A 109 12.95 -0.85 -3.10
CA GLU A 109 14.14 -0.15 -3.59
C GLU A 109 14.48 1.06 -2.71
N THR A 110 15.67 1.05 -2.13
CA THR A 110 16.09 2.05 -1.11
C THR A 110 16.19 3.46 -1.65
N GLN A 111 16.56 3.63 -2.92
CA GLN A 111 16.68 4.94 -3.58
C GLN A 111 15.35 5.72 -3.64
N TRP A 112 14.22 5.03 -3.50
CA TRP A 112 12.88 5.63 -3.55
C TRP A 112 12.23 5.84 -2.17
N ARG A 113 13.04 5.81 -1.09
CA ARG A 113 12.61 5.99 0.30
C ARG A 113 12.73 7.43 0.81
N GLY A 114 13.18 8.38 0.00
CA GLY A 114 13.21 9.79 0.36
C GLY A 114 11.82 10.36 0.61
N ALA A 115 11.69 11.33 1.52
CA ALA A 115 10.40 11.89 1.94
C ALA A 115 9.52 12.37 0.77
N HIS A 116 10.12 13.00 -0.24
CA HIS A 116 9.43 13.48 -1.43
C HIS A 116 8.85 12.33 -2.28
N TYR A 117 9.55 11.19 -2.38
CA TYR A 117 9.03 9.99 -3.04
C TYR A 117 7.90 9.36 -2.26
N VAL A 118 8.04 9.28 -0.92
CA VAL A 118 6.98 8.73 -0.05
C VAL A 118 5.70 9.54 -0.20
N GLN A 119 5.76 10.87 -0.20
CA GLN A 119 4.60 11.71 -0.41
C GLN A 119 3.97 11.49 -1.79
N SER A 120 4.78 11.33 -2.82
CA SER A 120 4.29 11.07 -4.18
C SER A 120 3.51 9.77 -4.28
N TRP A 121 4.11 8.63 -3.87
CA TRP A 121 3.45 7.34 -4.02
C TRP A 121 2.30 7.14 -3.01
N LEU A 122 2.41 7.67 -1.78
CA LEU A 122 1.36 7.52 -0.77
C LEU A 122 0.08 8.27 -1.20
N ARG A 123 0.21 9.50 -1.68
CA ARG A 123 -0.92 10.23 -2.27
C ARG A 123 -1.42 9.56 -3.55
N GLY A 124 -0.50 9.08 -4.39
CA GLY A 124 -0.86 8.40 -5.63
C GLY A 124 -1.66 7.12 -5.40
N VAL A 125 -1.27 6.27 -4.46
CA VAL A 125 -2.02 5.05 -4.16
C VAL A 125 -3.36 5.34 -3.48
N THR A 126 -3.42 6.35 -2.60
CA THR A 126 -4.69 6.81 -2.01
C THR A 126 -5.64 7.32 -3.09
N HIS A 127 -5.13 8.13 -4.02
CA HIS A 127 -5.91 8.61 -5.17
C HIS A 127 -6.43 7.45 -6.03
N TYR A 128 -5.56 6.49 -6.35
CA TYR A 128 -5.97 5.29 -7.08
C TYR A 128 -7.08 4.53 -6.37
N LEU A 129 -6.97 4.29 -5.06
CA LEU A 129 -8.01 3.62 -4.28
C LEU A 129 -9.37 4.31 -4.39
N LEU A 130 -9.37 5.64 -4.31
CA LEU A 130 -10.57 6.45 -4.37
C LEU A 130 -11.16 6.54 -5.79
N LEU A 131 -10.33 6.49 -6.85
CA LEU A 131 -10.78 6.53 -8.25
C LEU A 131 -11.25 5.17 -8.76
N ASN A 132 -10.53 4.11 -8.44
CA ASN A 132 -10.79 2.75 -8.93
C ASN A 132 -12.16 2.22 -8.46
N GLU A 133 -12.63 2.68 -7.29
CA GLU A 133 -13.99 2.43 -6.80
C GLU A 133 -14.61 3.76 -6.33
N PRO A 134 -15.46 4.38 -7.15
CA PRO A 134 -16.05 5.69 -6.83
C PRO A 134 -16.90 5.72 -5.55
N ARG A 135 -17.42 4.59 -5.09
CA ARG A 135 -18.19 4.46 -3.84
C ARG A 135 -17.31 4.45 -2.60
N THR A 136 -15.99 4.22 -2.73
CA THR A 136 -15.04 4.29 -1.60
C THR A 136 -15.03 5.68 -1.01
N GLN A 137 -15.46 5.81 0.25
CA GLN A 137 -15.43 7.07 1.00
C GLN A 137 -14.23 7.15 1.92
N ARG A 138 -13.68 6.00 2.34
CA ARG A 138 -12.57 5.96 3.29
C ARG A 138 -11.51 4.95 2.86
N THR A 139 -10.26 5.31 3.06
CA THR A 139 -9.14 4.39 3.00
C THR A 139 -8.55 4.20 4.40
N VAL A 140 -8.20 2.96 4.76
CA VAL A 140 -7.74 2.59 6.09
C VAL A 140 -6.42 1.86 6.04
N LEU A 141 -5.51 2.18 6.98
CA LEU A 141 -4.22 1.53 7.16
C LEU A 141 -4.04 1.18 8.64
N GLU A 142 -3.28 0.10 8.91
CA GLU A 142 -2.99 -0.33 10.27
C GLU A 142 -1.49 -0.63 10.48
N PRO A 143 -0.59 0.36 10.24
CA PRO A 143 0.82 0.16 10.46
C PRO A 143 1.14 -0.19 11.93
N ARG A 144 2.22 -0.97 12.12
CA ARG A 144 2.76 -1.21 13.46
C ARG A 144 3.09 0.12 14.14
N ILE A 145 2.83 0.19 15.44
CA ILE A 145 3.00 1.43 16.22
C ILE A 145 4.45 1.94 16.22
N ASP A 146 5.42 1.07 16.06
CA ASP A 146 6.84 1.39 16.00
C ASP A 146 7.31 1.90 14.63
N ASN A 147 6.45 1.89 13.60
CA ASN A 147 6.77 2.42 12.27
C ASN A 147 6.69 3.96 12.21
N GLN A 148 7.51 4.61 13.06
CA GLN A 148 7.54 6.07 13.19
C GLN A 148 7.91 6.79 11.88
N ARG A 149 8.63 6.12 10.98
CA ARG A 149 8.99 6.70 9.67
C ARG A 149 7.75 6.89 8.81
N LEU A 150 6.87 5.90 8.75
CA LEU A 150 5.64 5.99 7.97
C LEU A 150 4.69 7.03 8.56
N PHE A 151 4.53 7.08 9.89
CA PHE A 151 3.61 8.03 10.53
C PHE A 151 3.88 9.49 10.19
N ARG A 152 5.13 9.89 10.03
CA ARG A 152 5.52 11.26 9.63
C ARG A 152 4.98 11.67 8.25
N HIS A 153 4.64 10.69 7.41
CA HIS A 153 4.16 10.92 6.04
C HIS A 153 2.65 10.79 5.91
N LEU A 154 1.97 10.17 6.87
CA LEU A 154 0.56 9.85 6.77
C LEU A 154 -0.32 11.10 6.87
N GLU A 155 -0.07 11.97 7.85
CA GLU A 155 -0.85 13.20 8.02
C GLU A 155 -0.76 14.12 6.79
N PRO A 156 0.44 14.45 6.25
CA PRO A 156 0.55 15.23 5.02
C PRO A 156 -0.11 14.57 3.79
N ALA A 157 -0.34 13.25 3.82
CA ALA A 157 -1.04 12.52 2.77
C ALA A 157 -2.56 12.37 3.04
N GLY A 158 -3.08 13.06 4.08
CA GLY A 158 -4.51 13.12 4.38
C GLY A 158 -5.01 12.06 5.36
N TYR A 159 -4.12 11.27 5.97
CA TYR A 159 -4.50 10.27 6.95
C TYR A 159 -4.52 10.85 8.36
N ARG A 160 -5.57 10.56 9.11
CA ARG A 160 -5.72 10.93 10.52
C ARG A 160 -5.70 9.68 11.40
N THR A 161 -5.06 9.76 12.56
CA THR A 161 -5.09 8.70 13.58
C THR A 161 -6.51 8.57 14.13
N ILE A 162 -7.00 7.32 14.15
CA ILE A 162 -8.32 6.98 14.69
C ILE A 162 -8.16 6.36 16.08
N LYS A 163 -7.32 5.32 16.21
CA LYS A 163 -7.07 4.64 17.48
C LYS A 163 -5.85 3.74 17.41
N GLU A 164 -5.40 3.29 18.56
CA GLU A 164 -4.45 2.18 18.68
C GLU A 164 -5.20 0.92 19.12
N PHE A 165 -4.72 -0.23 18.67
CA PHE A 165 -5.32 -1.52 18.99
C PHE A 165 -4.31 -2.64 18.79
N ASP A 166 -4.63 -3.82 19.33
CA ASP A 166 -3.77 -4.98 19.28
C ASP A 166 -4.33 -6.06 18.34
N PHE A 167 -3.50 -6.50 17.39
CA PHE A 167 -3.62 -7.81 16.76
C PHE A 167 -2.88 -8.85 17.62
N PRO A 168 -3.14 -10.16 17.45
CA PRO A 168 -2.41 -11.19 18.19
C PRO A 168 -0.87 -11.13 18.03
N HIS A 169 -0.39 -10.60 16.90
CA HIS A 169 1.03 -10.58 16.53
C HIS A 169 1.67 -9.19 16.54
N LYS A 170 0.87 -8.11 16.63
CA LYS A 170 1.41 -6.74 16.62
C LYS A 170 0.46 -5.74 17.27
N ARG A 171 1.01 -4.69 17.89
CA ARG A 171 0.27 -3.47 18.21
C ARG A 171 0.29 -2.52 17.03
N SER A 172 -0.86 -2.00 16.66
CA SER A 172 -1.07 -1.18 15.46
C SER A 172 -1.77 0.13 15.79
N ARG A 173 -1.56 1.11 14.91
CA ARG A 173 -2.31 2.37 14.93
C ARG A 173 -3.15 2.44 13.66
N MET A 174 -4.46 2.52 13.82
CA MET A 174 -5.39 2.73 12.72
C MET A 174 -5.36 4.18 12.29
N VAL A 175 -5.17 4.39 10.99
CA VAL A 175 -5.26 5.70 10.36
C VAL A 175 -6.22 5.64 9.17
N MET A 176 -6.92 6.74 8.92
CA MET A 176 -7.89 6.84 7.83
C MET A 176 -7.69 8.12 7.03
N ALA A 177 -7.88 8.02 5.72
CA ALA A 177 -8.09 9.16 4.85
C ALA A 177 -9.54 9.15 4.35
N ASP A 178 -10.18 10.30 4.41
CA ASP A 178 -11.53 10.54 3.93
C ASP A 178 -11.50 11.09 2.51
N ARG A 179 -12.42 10.64 1.65
CA ARG A 179 -12.49 11.03 0.24
C ARG A 179 -12.64 12.54 0.07
N HIS A 180 -13.58 13.15 0.79
CA HIS A 180 -13.83 14.59 0.66
C HIS A 180 -12.57 15.37 1.06
N HIS A 181 -12.03 15.10 2.24
CA HIS A 181 -10.80 15.75 2.71
C HIS A 181 -9.62 15.56 1.75
N PHE A 182 -9.46 14.36 1.21
CA PHE A 182 -8.37 14.09 0.26
C PHE A 182 -8.46 14.96 -0.99
N PHE A 183 -9.65 15.08 -1.58
CA PHE A 183 -9.82 15.85 -2.83
C PHE A 183 -9.89 17.36 -2.63
N THR A 184 -10.27 17.85 -1.44
CA THR A 184 -10.39 19.30 -1.18
C THR A 184 -9.14 19.90 -0.54
N GLU A 185 -8.45 19.17 0.34
CA GLU A 185 -7.37 19.73 1.17
C GLU A 185 -5.99 19.15 0.86
N VAL A 186 -5.91 17.87 0.49
CA VAL A 186 -4.62 17.21 0.29
C VAL A 186 -4.15 17.37 -1.17
N GLY A 187 -5.03 17.03 -2.09
CA GLY A 187 -4.76 17.07 -3.52
C GLY A 187 -3.59 16.16 -3.96
N LEU A 188 -3.19 16.34 -5.18
CA LEU A 188 -2.09 15.61 -5.81
C LEU A 188 -0.95 16.52 -6.22
#